data_a290741e525cd8217770f88fc164dd06
#
_entry.id   a290741e525cd8217770f88fc164dd06
#
_cell.length_a   1.000
_cell.length_b   1.000
_cell.length_c   1.000
_cell.angle_alpha   90.00
_cell.angle_beta   90.00
_cell.angle_gamma   90.00
#
_symmetry.space_group_name_H-M   'P 1'
#
loop_
_entity.id
_entity.type
_entity.pdbx_description
1 polymer ?
#
loop_
_entity_poly.entity_id
_entity_poly.type
_entity_poly.pdbx_seq_one_letter_code
_entity_poly.pdbx_strand_id
1 'polypeptide(L)'
;MNDDNTPQPYLIITCGLTGTGKSTIMNEVAEKKGFMILTSDKIRKELVGISPEVHKYEEFDKGIYSKEFTERTYIHMIEEGEKLLLQGISVILDACFPKKWQREKAFEVAKEANARFLCIEFTCSEEEAKYRLTERFDSKEGVSDGRWEIYVGQKQVFEEVDEFKPELHIVVDTSSSKEESVNIIIKRLEQ
;
A
#
# COMPACT_ATOMS: atom_id res chain seq x y z
N MET A 1 10.35 -21.45 -29.89
CA MET A 1 10.07 -22.14 -28.62
C MET A 1 10.51 -21.19 -27.53
N ASN A 2 9.58 -20.39 -27.03
CA ASN A 2 9.87 -19.53 -25.88
C ASN A 2 9.80 -20.42 -24.65
N ASP A 3 10.91 -20.54 -23.93
CA ASP A 3 10.92 -21.15 -22.60
C ASP A 3 10.12 -20.25 -21.65
N ASP A 4 8.85 -20.56 -21.53
CA ASP A 4 7.86 -19.83 -20.72
C ASP A 4 7.95 -20.22 -19.22
N ASN A 5 9.18 -20.34 -18.72
CA ASN A 5 9.44 -20.72 -17.33
C ASN A 5 9.83 -19.51 -16.44
N THR A 6 9.52 -18.30 -16.90
CA THR A 6 9.70 -17.11 -16.04
C THR A 6 8.52 -17.07 -15.06
N PRO A 7 8.77 -17.08 -13.74
CA PRO A 7 7.66 -17.00 -12.77
C PRO A 7 6.88 -15.71 -12.98
N GLN A 8 5.54 -15.81 -12.93
CA GLN A 8 4.66 -14.64 -13.03
C GLN A 8 5.03 -13.63 -11.95
N PRO A 9 5.16 -12.33 -12.31
CA PRO A 9 5.38 -11.30 -11.32
C PRO A 9 4.16 -11.14 -10.40
N TYR A 10 4.37 -10.55 -9.23
CA TYR A 10 3.31 -10.21 -8.30
C TYR A 10 2.94 -8.73 -8.39
N LEU A 11 1.65 -8.43 -8.36
CA LEU A 11 1.12 -7.14 -7.91
C LEU A 11 0.53 -7.32 -6.52
N ILE A 12 1.13 -6.68 -5.53
CA ILE A 12 0.61 -6.65 -4.17
C ILE A 12 0.09 -5.25 -3.89
N ILE A 13 -1.13 -5.14 -3.41
CA ILE A 13 -1.63 -3.89 -2.83
C ILE A 13 -1.70 -4.02 -1.31
N THR A 14 -1.29 -2.98 -0.59
CA THR A 14 -1.59 -2.86 0.83
C THR A 14 -2.94 -2.17 1.02
N CYS A 15 -3.68 -2.53 2.06
CA CYS A 15 -4.95 -1.94 2.40
C CYS A 15 -5.00 -1.65 3.90
N GLY A 16 -5.78 -0.65 4.32
CA GLY A 16 -5.93 -0.32 5.74
C GLY A 16 -5.50 1.12 6.08
N LEU A 17 -5.90 1.58 7.27
CA LEU A 17 -5.74 2.97 7.71
C LEU A 17 -4.27 3.35 7.97
N THR A 18 -3.97 4.64 7.99
CA THR A 18 -2.64 5.11 8.42
C THR A 18 -2.35 4.66 9.87
N GLY A 19 -1.08 4.40 10.19
CA GLY A 19 -0.70 3.90 11.53
C GLY A 19 -0.80 2.39 11.72
N THR A 20 -1.39 1.62 10.80
CA THR A 20 -1.51 0.15 10.90
C THR A 20 -0.23 -0.63 10.57
N GLY A 21 0.91 0.01 10.35
CA GLY A 21 2.21 -0.66 10.18
C GLY A 21 2.51 -1.18 8.77
N LYS A 22 1.68 -0.93 7.76
CA LYS A 22 1.82 -1.38 6.36
C LYS A 22 3.24 -1.26 5.83
N SER A 23 3.73 -0.02 5.73
CA SER A 23 5.04 0.27 5.12
C SER A 23 6.20 -0.39 5.85
N THR A 24 6.15 -0.46 7.19
CA THR A 24 7.18 -1.10 8.02
C THR A 24 7.31 -2.59 7.71
N ILE A 25 6.17 -3.28 7.53
CA ILE A 25 6.14 -4.71 7.23
C ILE A 25 6.48 -4.95 5.76
N MET A 26 5.89 -4.15 4.85
CA MET A 26 6.08 -4.37 3.42
C MET A 26 7.48 -4.03 2.92
N ASN A 27 8.18 -3.09 3.56
CA ASN A 27 9.60 -2.85 3.26
C ASN A 27 10.45 -4.11 3.52
N GLU A 28 10.22 -4.82 4.62
CA GLU A 28 10.94 -6.05 4.93
C GLU A 28 10.55 -7.20 3.97
N VAL A 29 9.27 -7.31 3.62
CA VAL A 29 8.82 -8.29 2.61
C VAL A 29 9.47 -8.01 1.26
N ALA A 30 9.52 -6.76 0.84
CA ALA A 30 10.14 -6.34 -0.40
C ALA A 30 11.63 -6.67 -0.44
N GLU A 31 12.35 -6.38 0.63
CA GLU A 31 13.77 -6.70 0.75
C GLU A 31 14.02 -8.22 0.64
N LYS A 32 13.23 -9.03 1.38
CA LYS A 32 13.36 -10.50 1.36
C LYS A 32 13.00 -11.14 0.01
N LYS A 33 12.07 -10.56 -0.74
CA LYS A 33 11.56 -11.11 -2.01
C LYS A 33 12.14 -10.43 -3.26
N GLY A 34 12.87 -9.33 -3.11
CA GLY A 34 13.38 -8.54 -4.23
C GLY A 34 12.27 -7.81 -4.99
N PHE A 35 11.19 -7.39 -4.32
CA PHE A 35 10.08 -6.68 -4.94
C PHE A 35 10.31 -5.17 -4.93
N MET A 36 9.84 -4.49 -5.98
CA MET A 36 9.82 -3.03 -6.00
C MET A 36 8.65 -2.49 -5.16
N ILE A 37 8.86 -1.35 -4.49
CA ILE A 37 7.79 -0.65 -3.77
C ILE A 37 7.52 0.70 -4.42
N LEU A 38 6.26 0.95 -4.71
CA LEU A 38 5.72 2.27 -5.05
C LEU A 38 4.85 2.75 -3.90
N THR A 39 5.16 3.93 -3.34
CA THR A 39 4.39 4.50 -2.23
C THR A 39 3.55 5.67 -2.68
N SER A 40 2.29 5.71 -2.26
CA SER A 40 1.38 6.81 -2.64
C SER A 40 1.87 8.18 -2.20
N ASP A 41 2.52 8.29 -1.03
CA ASP A 41 3.04 9.56 -0.52
C ASP A 41 4.21 10.09 -1.37
N LYS A 42 5.10 9.21 -1.82
CA LYS A 42 6.20 9.60 -2.72
C LYS A 42 5.67 10.07 -4.07
N ILE A 43 4.83 9.26 -4.70
CA ILE A 43 4.22 9.58 -6.00
C ILE A 43 3.43 10.88 -5.92
N ARG A 44 2.66 11.09 -4.86
CA ARG A 44 1.89 12.32 -4.62
C ARG A 44 2.78 13.57 -4.64
N LYS A 45 3.90 13.53 -3.95
CA LYS A 45 4.87 14.62 -3.87
C LYS A 45 5.58 14.84 -5.21
N GLU A 46 5.96 13.78 -5.89
CA GLU A 46 6.58 13.84 -7.22
C GLU A 46 5.68 14.48 -8.26
N LEU A 47 4.37 14.17 -8.25
CA LEU A 47 3.37 14.76 -9.17
C LEU A 47 3.24 16.29 -9.05
N VAL A 48 3.66 16.88 -7.94
CA VAL A 48 3.67 18.34 -7.72
C VAL A 48 5.08 18.92 -7.64
N GLY A 49 6.11 18.13 -7.99
CA GLY A 49 7.50 18.59 -8.01
C GLY A 49 8.09 18.87 -6.62
N ILE A 50 7.54 18.20 -5.58
CA ILE A 50 8.03 18.31 -4.20
C ILE A 50 8.92 17.11 -3.90
N SER A 51 10.08 17.33 -3.25
CA SER A 51 10.90 16.23 -2.78
C SER A 51 10.11 15.33 -1.81
N PRO A 52 10.23 13.98 -1.93
CA PRO A 52 9.55 13.04 -1.04
C PRO A 52 9.86 13.26 0.45
N GLU A 53 11.01 13.82 0.78
CA GLU A 53 11.47 14.09 2.14
C GLU A 53 10.81 15.30 2.81
N VAL A 54 10.15 16.17 2.00
CA VAL A 54 9.47 17.35 2.51
C VAL A 54 8.12 16.96 3.09
N HIS A 55 7.92 17.14 4.39
CA HIS A 55 6.62 16.93 5.02
C HIS A 55 5.62 18.03 4.63
N LYS A 56 4.41 17.62 4.25
CA LYS A 56 3.28 18.47 3.94
C LYS A 56 2.11 18.15 4.87
N TYR A 57 2.05 18.89 5.97
CA TYR A 57 1.00 18.72 6.98
C TYR A 57 -0.30 19.46 6.57
N GLU A 58 -0.91 19.02 5.48
CA GLU A 58 -2.20 19.54 5.03
C GLU A 58 -3.36 18.83 5.79
N GLU A 59 -4.49 19.50 5.86
CA GLU A 59 -5.70 18.90 6.42
C GLU A 59 -6.22 17.76 5.53
N PHE A 60 -6.97 16.84 6.13
CA PHE A 60 -7.60 15.76 5.39
C PHE A 60 -8.47 16.33 4.25
N ASP A 61 -8.37 15.72 3.07
CA ASP A 61 -9.09 16.11 1.85
C ASP A 61 -8.82 17.55 1.35
N LYS A 62 -7.64 18.12 1.67
CA LYS A 62 -7.19 19.42 1.17
C LYS A 62 -5.86 19.37 0.46
N GLY A 63 -5.59 20.38 -0.38
CA GLY A 63 -4.34 20.54 -1.11
C GLY A 63 -3.98 19.32 -1.96
N ILE A 64 -2.77 18.80 -1.78
CA ILE A 64 -2.31 17.58 -2.47
C ILE A 64 -3.02 16.32 -1.96
N TYR A 65 -3.79 16.38 -0.87
CA TYR A 65 -4.62 15.31 -0.33
C TYR A 65 -6.10 15.44 -0.69
N SER A 66 -6.48 16.42 -1.54
CA SER A 66 -7.85 16.53 -2.06
C SER A 66 -8.28 15.25 -2.77
N LYS A 67 -9.58 15.01 -2.82
CA LYS A 67 -10.17 13.83 -3.47
C LYS A 67 -9.67 13.67 -4.91
N GLU A 68 -9.76 14.74 -5.72
CA GLU A 68 -9.34 14.71 -7.11
C GLU A 68 -7.84 14.38 -7.25
N PHE A 69 -6.98 15.02 -6.45
CA PHE A 69 -5.55 14.76 -6.50
C PHE A 69 -5.21 13.36 -5.99
N THR A 70 -5.95 12.86 -5.01
CA THR A 70 -5.83 11.50 -4.51
C THR A 70 -6.19 10.49 -5.59
N GLU A 71 -7.30 10.67 -6.32
CA GLU A 71 -7.66 9.80 -7.45
C GLU A 71 -6.55 9.76 -8.51
N ARG A 72 -6.01 10.91 -8.90
CA ARG A 72 -4.87 10.99 -9.84
C ARG A 72 -3.62 10.25 -9.31
N THR A 73 -3.33 10.39 -8.03
CA THR A 73 -2.19 9.69 -7.40
C THR A 73 -2.32 8.19 -7.50
N TYR A 74 -3.50 7.64 -7.18
CA TYR A 74 -3.73 6.19 -7.25
C TYR A 74 -3.70 5.67 -8.69
N ILE A 75 -4.32 6.39 -9.63
CA ILE A 75 -4.27 6.03 -11.06
C ILE A 75 -2.81 5.97 -11.52
N HIS A 76 -2.05 7.02 -11.27
CA HIS A 76 -0.64 7.07 -11.68
C HIS A 76 0.21 5.97 -11.04
N MET A 77 0.00 5.70 -9.73
CA MET A 77 0.71 4.62 -9.02
C MET A 77 0.42 3.25 -9.63
N ILE A 78 -0.84 2.98 -10.00
CA ILE A 78 -1.23 1.72 -10.64
C ILE A 78 -0.62 1.60 -12.04
N GLU A 79 -0.61 2.68 -12.83
CA GLU A 79 0.03 2.72 -14.15
C GLU A 79 1.55 2.50 -14.10
N GLU A 80 2.24 3.08 -13.11
CA GLU A 80 3.66 2.80 -12.89
C GLU A 80 3.89 1.34 -12.46
N GLY A 81 3.00 0.80 -11.63
CA GLY A 81 3.02 -0.62 -11.28
C GLY A 81 2.87 -1.54 -12.50
N GLU A 82 1.94 -1.21 -13.41
CA GLU A 82 1.75 -1.95 -14.66
C GLU A 82 3.03 -1.99 -15.51
N LYS A 83 3.70 -0.86 -15.66
CA LYS A 83 4.96 -0.79 -16.42
C LYS A 83 6.05 -1.71 -15.85
N LEU A 84 6.11 -1.85 -14.52
CA LEU A 84 7.04 -2.78 -13.87
C LEU A 84 6.64 -4.23 -14.09
N LEU A 85 5.35 -4.55 -13.97
CA LEU A 85 4.84 -5.91 -14.23
C LEU A 85 5.11 -6.36 -15.67
N LEU A 86 4.92 -5.49 -16.65
CA LEU A 86 5.22 -5.79 -18.07
C LEU A 86 6.71 -6.05 -18.33
N GLN A 87 7.59 -5.61 -17.40
CA GLN A 87 9.02 -5.93 -17.40
C GLN A 87 9.35 -7.21 -16.61
N GLY A 88 8.33 -7.92 -16.08
CA GLY A 88 8.51 -9.10 -15.24
C GLY A 88 8.91 -8.78 -13.79
N ILE A 89 8.80 -7.53 -13.36
CA ILE A 89 9.18 -7.08 -12.01
C ILE A 89 7.98 -7.13 -11.09
N SER A 90 8.10 -7.87 -9.99
CA SER A 90 7.08 -7.88 -8.93
C SER A 90 7.05 -6.55 -8.18
N VAL A 91 5.84 -6.02 -7.93
CA VAL A 91 5.65 -4.70 -7.34
C VAL A 91 4.66 -4.70 -6.20
N ILE A 92 4.95 -3.90 -5.19
CA ILE A 92 4.07 -3.58 -4.06
C ILE A 92 3.59 -2.13 -4.22
N LEU A 93 2.29 -1.94 -4.26
CA LEU A 93 1.67 -0.62 -4.19
C LEU A 93 1.33 -0.33 -2.72
N ASP A 94 2.21 0.42 -2.04
CA ASP A 94 2.06 0.74 -0.61
C ASP A 94 1.23 2.01 -0.43
N ALA A 95 -0.05 1.82 -0.12
CA ALA A 95 -1.03 2.88 0.13
C ALA A 95 -2.16 2.39 1.03
N CYS A 96 -3.09 3.27 1.40
CA CYS A 96 -4.26 2.90 2.20
C CYS A 96 -5.35 2.18 1.41
N PHE A 97 -5.46 2.41 0.11
CA PHE A 97 -6.49 1.85 -0.79
C PHE A 97 -7.90 1.87 -0.18
N PRO A 98 -8.40 3.03 0.26
CA PRO A 98 -9.65 3.12 1.01
C PRO A 98 -10.91 2.90 0.17
N LYS A 99 -10.81 2.93 -1.16
CA LYS A 99 -11.94 2.83 -2.07
C LYS A 99 -11.89 1.53 -2.88
N LYS A 100 -13.04 0.88 -2.99
CA LYS A 100 -13.21 -0.35 -3.75
C LYS A 100 -12.72 -0.22 -5.19
N TRP A 101 -13.07 0.86 -5.89
CA TRP A 101 -12.65 1.09 -7.27
C TRP A 101 -11.12 1.12 -7.45
N GLN A 102 -10.38 1.61 -6.45
CA GLN A 102 -8.91 1.64 -6.50
C GLN A 102 -8.34 0.22 -6.47
N ARG A 103 -8.88 -0.62 -5.61
CA ARG A 103 -8.48 -2.00 -5.42
C ARG A 103 -8.86 -2.87 -6.63
N GLU A 104 -10.09 -2.69 -7.15
CA GLU A 104 -10.56 -3.35 -8.37
C GLU A 104 -9.70 -2.97 -9.58
N LYS A 105 -9.36 -1.67 -9.74
CA LYS A 105 -8.48 -1.21 -10.84
C LYS A 105 -7.10 -1.85 -10.76
N ALA A 106 -6.50 -1.94 -9.59
CA ALA A 106 -5.22 -2.62 -9.41
C ALA A 106 -5.32 -4.12 -9.76
N PHE A 107 -6.40 -4.77 -9.38
CA PHE A 107 -6.65 -6.17 -9.73
C PHE A 107 -6.82 -6.38 -11.24
N GLU A 108 -7.53 -5.49 -11.93
CA GLU A 108 -7.67 -5.53 -13.39
C GLU A 108 -6.31 -5.43 -14.08
N VAL A 109 -5.48 -4.48 -13.66
CA VAL A 109 -4.12 -4.31 -14.19
C VAL A 109 -3.26 -5.56 -13.97
N ALA A 110 -3.35 -6.19 -12.79
CA ALA A 110 -2.63 -7.44 -12.54
C ALA A 110 -3.06 -8.55 -13.52
N LYS A 111 -4.35 -8.65 -13.81
CA LYS A 111 -4.90 -9.62 -14.78
C LYS A 111 -4.40 -9.34 -16.20
N GLU A 112 -4.46 -8.09 -16.63
CA GLU A 112 -4.02 -7.65 -17.97
C GLU A 112 -2.52 -7.88 -18.17
N ALA A 113 -1.72 -7.65 -17.12
CA ALA A 113 -0.26 -7.92 -17.13
C ALA A 113 0.09 -9.39 -16.89
N ASN A 114 -0.87 -10.31 -16.80
CA ASN A 114 -0.64 -11.72 -16.46
C ASN A 114 0.17 -11.89 -15.17
N ALA A 115 -0.09 -11.07 -14.15
CA ALA A 115 0.58 -11.10 -12.86
C ALA A 115 -0.28 -11.80 -11.79
N ARG A 116 0.37 -12.37 -10.78
CA ARG A 116 -0.31 -12.83 -9.56
C ARG A 116 -0.72 -11.62 -8.74
N PHE A 117 -1.93 -11.63 -8.15
CA PHE A 117 -2.44 -10.53 -7.35
C PHE A 117 -2.64 -10.95 -5.89
N LEU A 118 -2.31 -10.03 -4.97
CA LEU A 118 -2.62 -10.19 -3.56
C LEU A 118 -2.98 -8.84 -2.93
N CYS A 119 -4.16 -8.76 -2.30
CA CYS A 119 -4.56 -7.68 -1.41
C CYS A 119 -4.20 -8.06 0.02
N ILE A 120 -3.41 -7.24 0.71
CA ILE A 120 -3.05 -7.43 2.11
C ILE A 120 -3.69 -6.32 2.92
N GLU A 121 -4.70 -6.65 3.71
CA GLU A 121 -5.35 -5.73 4.62
C GLU A 121 -4.67 -5.74 5.98
N PHE A 122 -4.16 -4.58 6.39
CA PHE A 122 -3.49 -4.41 7.66
C PHE A 122 -4.41 -3.79 8.70
N THR A 123 -4.53 -4.44 9.83
CA THR A 123 -5.35 -3.99 10.96
C THR A 123 -4.51 -3.88 12.23
N CYS A 124 -4.97 -3.09 13.17
CA CYS A 124 -4.54 -3.07 14.57
C CYS A 124 -5.62 -2.37 15.40
N SER A 125 -5.48 -2.36 16.73
CA SER A 125 -6.37 -1.58 17.57
C SER A 125 -6.23 -0.07 17.31
N GLU A 126 -7.29 0.67 17.60
CA GLU A 126 -7.29 2.15 17.46
C GLU A 126 -6.27 2.80 18.39
N GLU A 127 -6.10 2.26 19.58
CA GLU A 127 -5.12 2.68 20.58
C GLU A 127 -3.70 2.52 20.04
N GLU A 128 -3.40 1.37 19.42
CA GLU A 128 -2.11 1.07 18.84
C GLU A 128 -1.82 1.99 17.64
N ALA A 129 -2.79 2.20 16.76
CA ALA A 129 -2.65 3.12 15.64
C ALA A 129 -2.36 4.55 16.13
N LYS A 130 -3.07 5.01 17.15
CA LYS A 130 -2.88 6.33 17.75
C LYS A 130 -1.50 6.48 18.39
N TYR A 131 -1.08 5.49 19.15
CA TYR A 131 0.25 5.46 19.75
C TYR A 131 1.35 5.59 18.69
N ARG A 132 1.32 4.72 17.65
CA ARG A 132 2.30 4.73 16.54
C ARG A 132 2.32 6.05 15.78
N LEU A 133 1.17 6.66 15.55
CA LEU A 133 1.07 7.95 14.85
C LEU A 133 1.64 9.10 15.69
N THR A 134 1.44 9.08 17.01
CA THR A 134 1.99 10.07 17.94
C THR A 134 3.52 9.96 18.00
N GLU A 135 4.05 8.76 18.24
CA GLU A 135 5.50 8.50 18.26
C GLU A 135 6.19 8.95 16.97
N ARG A 136 5.60 8.62 15.81
CA ARG A 136 6.15 9.03 14.50
C ARG A 136 6.13 10.54 14.30
N PHE A 137 5.09 11.23 14.75
CA PHE A 137 4.99 12.68 14.65
C PHE A 137 6.05 13.37 15.51
N ASP A 138 6.32 12.87 16.72
CA ASP A 138 7.30 13.41 17.65
C ASP A 138 8.74 13.16 17.17
N SER A 139 9.03 11.98 16.60
CA SER A 139 10.35 11.63 16.06
C SER A 139 10.68 12.32 14.74
N LYS A 140 9.68 12.81 14.00
CA LYS A 140 9.81 13.32 12.61
C LYS A 140 10.42 12.31 11.63
N GLU A 141 10.25 11.04 11.89
CA GLU A 141 10.79 9.97 11.06
C GLU A 141 9.83 9.58 9.92
N GLY A 142 10.41 9.20 8.77
CA GLY A 142 9.70 8.67 7.61
C GLY A 142 9.18 9.73 6.63
N VAL A 143 8.65 9.28 5.52
CA VAL A 143 8.18 10.10 4.37
C VAL A 143 6.68 10.38 4.46
N SER A 144 5.95 9.62 5.28
CA SER A 144 4.49 9.70 5.39
C SER A 144 4.02 10.87 6.25
N ASP A 145 3.07 11.61 5.75
CA ASP A 145 2.42 12.73 6.45
C ASP A 145 1.21 12.27 7.32
N GLY A 146 1.09 10.95 7.57
CA GLY A 146 0.00 10.38 8.34
C GLY A 146 0.01 10.82 9.79
N ARG A 147 -1.13 11.31 10.28
CA ARG A 147 -1.39 11.80 11.64
C ARG A 147 -2.74 11.26 12.14
N TRP A 148 -3.02 11.47 13.41
CA TRP A 148 -4.28 11.00 14.01
C TRP A 148 -5.53 11.54 13.30
N GLU A 149 -5.52 12.82 12.93
CA GLU A 149 -6.63 13.45 12.21
C GLU A 149 -6.86 12.80 10.84
N ILE A 150 -5.77 12.39 10.18
CA ILE A 150 -5.84 11.66 8.91
C ILE A 150 -6.43 10.27 9.11
N TYR A 151 -6.05 9.56 10.19
CA TYR A 151 -6.65 8.27 10.56
C TYR A 151 -8.18 8.38 10.72
N VAL A 152 -8.63 9.38 11.49
CA VAL A 152 -10.07 9.61 11.73
C VAL A 152 -10.80 9.91 10.42
N GLY A 153 -10.24 10.76 9.57
CA GLY A 153 -10.81 11.05 8.24
C GLY A 153 -10.85 9.84 7.34
N GLN A 154 -9.78 9.07 7.26
CA GLN A 154 -9.72 7.83 6.47
C GLN A 154 -10.76 6.80 6.94
N LYS A 155 -10.93 6.62 8.26
CA LYS A 155 -11.90 5.69 8.85
C LYS A 155 -13.34 5.98 8.41
N GLN A 156 -13.68 7.26 8.17
CA GLN A 156 -15.03 7.66 7.71
C GLN A 156 -15.29 7.30 6.24
N VAL A 157 -14.26 7.20 5.42
CA VAL A 157 -14.38 6.99 3.99
C VAL A 157 -13.88 5.62 3.51
N PHE A 158 -13.34 4.82 4.42
CA PHE A 158 -12.83 3.49 4.12
C PHE A 158 -13.98 2.54 3.80
N GLU A 159 -13.91 1.90 2.64
CA GLU A 159 -14.87 0.90 2.19
C GLU A 159 -14.32 -0.49 2.54
N GLU A 160 -15.16 -1.33 3.15
CA GLU A 160 -14.82 -2.71 3.50
C GLU A 160 -14.26 -3.47 2.29
N VAL A 161 -13.30 -4.36 2.55
CA VAL A 161 -12.67 -5.17 1.51
C VAL A 161 -13.44 -6.47 1.36
N ASP A 162 -14.48 -6.45 0.52
CA ASP A 162 -15.40 -7.58 0.29
C ASP A 162 -15.41 -8.10 -1.16
N GLU A 163 -14.66 -7.43 -2.04
CA GLU A 163 -14.66 -7.72 -3.47
C GLU A 163 -13.77 -8.89 -3.87
N PHE A 164 -12.88 -9.34 -3.01
CA PHE A 164 -11.90 -10.38 -3.34
C PHE A 164 -12.24 -11.73 -2.69
N LYS A 165 -11.92 -12.81 -3.41
CA LYS A 165 -11.96 -14.16 -2.85
C LYS A 165 -10.82 -14.35 -1.84
N PRO A 166 -10.95 -15.31 -0.88
CA PRO A 166 -9.93 -15.59 0.13
C PRO A 166 -8.53 -15.89 -0.42
N GLU A 167 -8.46 -16.38 -1.66
CA GLU A 167 -7.19 -16.65 -2.34
C GLU A 167 -6.45 -15.37 -2.76
N LEU A 168 -7.16 -14.24 -2.85
CA LEU A 168 -6.63 -12.94 -3.30
C LEU A 168 -6.56 -11.89 -2.19
N HIS A 169 -7.05 -12.22 -0.99
CA HIS A 169 -7.11 -11.30 0.13
C HIS A 169 -6.71 -11.98 1.44
N ILE A 170 -5.81 -11.35 2.18
CA ILE A 170 -5.47 -11.75 3.55
C ILE A 170 -5.56 -10.55 4.48
N VAL A 171 -5.95 -10.80 5.73
CA VAL A 171 -5.94 -9.81 6.80
C VAL A 171 -4.75 -10.10 7.72
N VAL A 172 -3.95 -9.09 7.99
CA VAL A 172 -2.78 -9.15 8.88
C VAL A 172 -3.00 -8.20 10.05
N ASP A 173 -3.22 -8.76 11.23
CA ASP A 173 -3.24 -7.99 12.48
C ASP A 173 -1.80 -7.68 12.91
N THR A 174 -1.47 -6.40 12.93
CA THR A 174 -0.12 -5.94 13.26
C THR A 174 0.07 -5.63 14.75
N SER A 175 -0.88 -5.99 15.61
CA SER A 175 -0.73 -5.99 17.07
C SER A 175 0.27 -7.06 17.53
N SER A 176 0.48 -8.09 16.70
CA SER A 176 1.55 -9.09 16.86
C SER A 176 2.92 -8.51 16.51
N SER A 177 3.97 -9.33 16.64
CA SER A 177 5.32 -8.92 16.29
C SER A 177 5.44 -8.64 14.78
N LYS A 178 6.32 -7.71 14.42
CA LYS A 178 6.65 -7.42 13.01
C LYS A 178 7.11 -8.69 12.27
N GLU A 179 7.94 -9.50 12.91
CA GLU A 179 8.47 -10.74 12.33
C GLU A 179 7.35 -11.74 12.00
N GLU A 180 6.38 -11.91 12.90
CA GLU A 180 5.22 -12.78 12.68
C GLU A 180 4.39 -12.31 11.49
N SER A 181 4.10 -11.00 11.41
CA SER A 181 3.37 -10.41 10.28
C SER A 181 4.09 -10.62 8.95
N VAL A 182 5.41 -10.42 8.91
CA VAL A 182 6.25 -10.68 7.72
C VAL A 182 6.19 -12.16 7.33
N ASN A 183 6.31 -13.08 8.29
CA ASN A 183 6.30 -14.52 8.04
C ASN A 183 4.95 -15.00 7.48
N ILE A 184 3.82 -14.47 7.96
CA ILE A 184 2.48 -14.75 7.42
C ILE A 184 2.44 -14.38 5.93
N ILE A 185 2.91 -13.19 5.57
CA ILE A 185 2.89 -12.72 4.18
C ILE A 185 3.83 -13.57 3.30
N ILE A 186 5.06 -13.81 3.75
CA ILE A 186 6.02 -14.63 2.99
C ILE A 186 5.45 -16.02 2.71
N LYS A 187 4.89 -16.69 3.74
CA LYS A 187 4.26 -18.00 3.57
C LYS A 187 3.11 -17.98 2.58
N ARG A 188 2.34 -16.89 2.54
CA ARG A 188 1.25 -16.73 1.57
C ARG A 188 1.75 -16.58 0.14
N LEU A 189 2.87 -15.88 -0.07
CA LEU A 189 3.49 -15.69 -1.39
C LEU A 189 4.15 -16.96 -1.95
N GLU A 190 4.40 -17.96 -1.11
CA GLU A 190 5.02 -19.24 -1.49
C GLU A 190 4.01 -20.35 -1.83
N GLN A 191 2.73 -20.07 -1.73
CA GLN A 191 1.61 -20.94 -2.11
C GLN A 191 1.17 -20.67 -3.55
#